data_62f56f3422dadd7f7ab16f0ee8aec1ef
#
_entry.id   62f56f3422dadd7f7ab16f0ee8aec1ef
#
_cell.length_a   1.000
_cell.length_b   1.000
_cell.length_c   1.000
_cell.angle_alpha   90.00
_cell.angle_beta   90.00
_cell.angle_gamma   90.00
#
_symmetry.space_group_name_H-M   'P 1'
#
loop_
_entity.id
_entity.type
_entity.pdbx_description
1 polymer ?
#
loop_
_entity_poly.entity_id
_entity_poly.type
_entity_poly.pdbx_seq_one_letter_code
_entity_poly.pdbx_strand_id
1 'polypeptide(L)'
;KSLPELRQELKDTLLPILNKDIINEQTQAIAQISNKGLKKMMSDKAILKSITNGFTKEEHFAIAKDIENLYRQAKHIATQDDLKGNDTNLKIHRYSNEVVINEKPAKVLITAKEYLENGKKIYSVELDKIASVKLNPSGKGLTEYPKSKDIDTATFDAPNGISNPTQN
;
A
#
# COMPACT_ATOMS: atom_id res chain seq x y z
N LYS A 1 -18.06 -5.06 1.70
CA LYS A 1 -17.69 -6.09 0.72
C LYS A 1 -17.08 -7.30 1.40
N SER A 2 -17.27 -8.44 0.81
CA SER A 2 -16.69 -9.66 1.32
C SER A 2 -15.19 -9.70 1.01
N LEU A 3 -14.48 -10.53 1.74
CA LEU A 3 -13.04 -10.67 1.51
C LEU A 3 -12.71 -11.18 0.10
N PRO A 4 -13.43 -12.19 -0.44
CA PRO A 4 -13.18 -12.59 -1.82
C PRO A 4 -13.39 -11.45 -2.83
N GLU A 5 -14.38 -10.60 -2.61
CA GLU A 5 -14.61 -9.45 -3.48
C GLU A 5 -13.47 -8.45 -3.41
N LEU A 6 -13.00 -8.16 -2.21
CA LEU A 6 -11.88 -7.24 -2.02
C LEU A 6 -10.61 -7.79 -2.66
N ARG A 7 -10.36 -9.08 -2.53
CA ARG A 7 -9.21 -9.73 -3.15
C ARG A 7 -9.29 -9.65 -4.67
N GLN A 8 -10.48 -9.89 -5.23
CA GLN A 8 -10.64 -9.82 -6.68
C GLN A 8 -10.43 -8.40 -7.20
N GLU A 9 -10.95 -7.40 -6.48
CA GLU A 9 -10.75 -6.00 -6.86
C GLU A 9 -9.27 -5.63 -6.86
N LEU A 10 -8.53 -6.08 -5.86
CA LEU A 10 -7.11 -5.79 -5.79
C LEU A 10 -6.36 -6.43 -6.95
N LYS A 11 -6.67 -7.70 -7.25
CA LYS A 11 -6.08 -8.38 -8.40
C LYS A 11 -6.35 -7.61 -9.69
N ASP A 12 -7.60 -7.21 -9.89
CA ASP A 12 -7.98 -6.49 -11.11
C ASP A 12 -7.25 -5.15 -11.22
N THR A 13 -7.08 -4.47 -10.11
CA THR A 13 -6.41 -3.18 -10.06
C THR A 13 -4.92 -3.31 -10.37
N LEU A 14 -4.26 -4.31 -9.80
CA LEU A 14 -2.80 -4.43 -9.90
C LEU A 14 -2.34 -5.25 -11.10
N LEU A 15 -3.20 -6.06 -11.67
CA LEU A 15 -2.81 -6.91 -12.81
C LEU A 15 -2.13 -6.13 -13.94
N PRO A 16 -2.63 -4.96 -14.36
CA PRO A 16 -2.00 -4.22 -15.45
C PRO A 16 -0.58 -3.72 -15.14
N ILE A 17 -0.22 -3.63 -13.87
CA ILE A 17 1.08 -3.09 -13.47
C ILE A 17 1.99 -4.13 -12.83
N LEU A 18 1.57 -5.39 -12.79
CA LEU A 18 2.42 -6.45 -12.25
C LEU A 18 3.70 -6.56 -13.07
N ASN A 19 4.81 -6.75 -12.36
CA ASN A 19 6.13 -6.95 -12.95
C ASN A 19 6.64 -5.79 -13.81
N LYS A 20 6.09 -4.60 -13.57
CA LYS A 20 6.57 -3.38 -14.21
C LYS A 20 7.38 -2.56 -13.23
N ASP A 21 8.37 -1.85 -13.75
CA ASP A 21 9.28 -1.07 -12.93
C ASP A 21 8.57 0.11 -12.28
N ILE A 22 8.79 0.26 -10.99
CA ILE A 22 8.34 1.41 -10.22
C ILE A 22 9.57 2.00 -9.54
N ILE A 23 9.79 3.30 -9.75
CA ILE A 23 10.97 3.97 -9.23
C ILE A 23 10.61 4.79 -8.00
N ASN A 24 11.30 4.53 -6.88
CA ASN A 24 11.14 5.34 -5.70
C ASN A 24 11.84 6.68 -5.92
N GLU A 25 11.15 7.77 -5.66
CA GLU A 25 11.68 9.11 -5.97
C GLU A 25 12.86 9.51 -5.09
N GLN A 26 12.85 9.05 -3.85
CA GLN A 26 13.92 9.42 -2.92
C GLN A 26 15.21 8.64 -3.17
N THR A 27 15.09 7.32 -3.30
CA THR A 27 16.27 6.45 -3.40
C THR A 27 16.64 6.10 -4.83
N GLN A 28 15.75 6.34 -5.80
CA GLN A 28 15.88 5.90 -7.18
C GLN A 28 15.89 4.37 -7.33
N ALA A 29 15.51 3.65 -6.28
CA ALA A 29 15.46 2.20 -6.32
C ALA A 29 14.28 1.74 -7.17
N ILE A 30 14.56 0.82 -8.08
CA ILE A 30 13.56 0.26 -8.98
C ILE A 30 13.05 -1.04 -8.38
N ALA A 31 11.74 -1.15 -8.27
CA ALA A 31 11.11 -2.35 -7.74
C ALA A 31 9.87 -2.70 -8.56
N GLN A 32 9.33 -3.88 -8.35
CA GLN A 32 8.17 -4.37 -9.08
C GLN A 32 7.18 -4.98 -8.09
N ILE A 33 5.90 -4.99 -8.45
CA ILE A 33 4.91 -5.73 -7.71
C ILE A 33 4.88 -7.12 -8.36
N SER A 34 5.37 -8.13 -7.65
CA SER A 34 5.36 -9.50 -8.15
C SER A 34 4.07 -10.20 -7.78
N ASN A 35 3.79 -11.33 -8.44
CA ASN A 35 2.66 -12.17 -8.05
C ASN A 35 2.77 -12.61 -6.60
N LYS A 36 3.97 -12.89 -6.14
CA LYS A 36 4.22 -13.28 -4.75
C LYS A 36 3.89 -12.14 -3.80
N GLY A 37 4.29 -10.93 -4.14
CA GLY A 37 3.98 -9.75 -3.34
C GLY A 37 2.48 -9.48 -3.30
N LEU A 38 1.81 -9.63 -4.44
CA LEU A 38 0.36 -9.47 -4.50
C LEU A 38 -0.34 -10.47 -3.57
N LYS A 39 0.06 -11.74 -3.62
CA LYS A 39 -0.52 -12.76 -2.74
C LYS A 39 -0.29 -12.43 -1.28
N LYS A 40 0.89 -11.93 -0.93
CA LYS A 40 1.18 -11.55 0.46
C LYS A 40 0.31 -10.40 0.93
N MET A 41 0.08 -9.41 0.10
CA MET A 41 -0.80 -8.29 0.46
C MET A 41 -2.23 -8.73 0.70
N MET A 42 -2.67 -9.80 0.04
CA MET A 42 -4.02 -10.34 0.18
C MET A 42 -4.14 -11.41 1.25
N SER A 43 -3.03 -11.77 1.89
CA SER A 43 -3.04 -12.88 2.85
C SER A 43 -3.79 -12.51 4.12
N ASP A 44 -4.32 -13.54 4.79
CA ASP A 44 -4.98 -13.35 6.08
C ASP A 44 -4.03 -12.69 7.09
N LYS A 45 -2.76 -13.07 7.05
CA LYS A 45 -1.77 -12.53 7.96
C LYS A 45 -1.57 -11.03 7.77
N ALA A 46 -1.46 -10.58 6.52
CA ALA A 46 -1.29 -9.16 6.23
C ALA A 46 -2.52 -8.35 6.64
N ILE A 47 -3.69 -8.87 6.32
CA ILE A 47 -4.95 -8.21 6.65
C ILE A 47 -5.08 -8.10 8.18
N LEU A 48 -4.76 -9.19 8.89
CA LEU A 48 -4.87 -9.20 10.34
C LEU A 48 -3.93 -8.18 11.01
N LYS A 49 -2.74 -7.98 10.46
CA LYS A 49 -1.83 -6.95 10.98
C LYS A 49 -2.47 -5.57 10.94
N SER A 50 -3.12 -5.22 9.84
CA SER A 50 -3.80 -3.93 9.73
C SER A 50 -4.97 -3.83 10.68
N ILE A 51 -5.77 -4.90 10.80
CA ILE A 51 -6.91 -4.94 11.71
C ILE A 51 -6.45 -4.79 13.16
N THR A 52 -5.39 -5.48 13.53
CA THR A 52 -4.84 -5.39 14.89
C THR A 52 -4.39 -3.97 15.21
N ASN A 53 -3.97 -3.22 14.20
CA ASN A 53 -3.54 -1.84 14.37
C ASN A 53 -4.69 -0.82 14.28
N GLY A 54 -5.94 -1.29 14.20
CA GLY A 54 -7.10 -0.40 14.25
C GLY A 54 -7.68 -0.02 12.90
N PHE A 55 -7.29 -0.70 11.84
CA PHE A 55 -7.80 -0.42 10.50
C PHE A 55 -8.69 -1.55 10.02
N THR A 56 -9.60 -1.25 9.10
CA THR A 56 -10.53 -2.26 8.60
C THR A 56 -9.90 -3.00 7.41
N LYS A 57 -10.50 -4.14 7.07
CA LYS A 57 -10.07 -4.86 5.86
C LYS A 57 -10.25 -3.99 4.62
N GLU A 58 -11.33 -3.21 4.56
CA GLU A 58 -11.57 -2.30 3.44
C GLU A 58 -10.45 -1.27 3.33
N GLU A 59 -10.02 -0.74 4.46
CA GLU A 59 -8.92 0.23 4.49
C GLU A 59 -7.62 -0.40 4.04
N HIS A 60 -7.35 -1.62 4.48
CA HIS A 60 -6.16 -2.36 4.05
C HIS A 60 -6.12 -2.50 2.52
N PHE A 61 -7.24 -2.91 1.93
CA PHE A 61 -7.30 -3.10 0.48
C PHE A 61 -7.27 -1.78 -0.29
N ALA A 62 -7.85 -0.71 0.26
CA ALA A 62 -7.78 0.60 -0.37
C ALA A 62 -6.33 1.08 -0.47
N ILE A 63 -5.56 0.86 0.58
CA ILE A 63 -4.13 1.21 0.60
C ILE A 63 -3.35 0.32 -0.36
N ALA A 64 -3.62 -0.98 -0.37
CA ALA A 64 -2.92 -1.90 -1.25
C ALA A 64 -3.14 -1.57 -2.73
N LYS A 65 -4.33 -1.10 -3.09
CA LYS A 65 -4.61 -0.69 -4.47
C LYS A 65 -3.72 0.45 -4.94
N ASP A 66 -3.25 1.29 -4.03
CA ASP A 66 -2.42 2.44 -4.37
C ASP A 66 -0.94 2.21 -4.11
N ILE A 67 -0.54 0.95 -4.00
CA ILE A 67 0.83 0.59 -3.61
C ILE A 67 1.88 1.15 -4.56
N GLU A 68 1.55 1.30 -5.84
CA GLU A 68 2.47 1.87 -6.81
C GLU A 68 2.84 3.31 -6.43
N ASN A 69 1.83 4.15 -6.24
CA ASN A 69 2.08 5.54 -5.86
C ASN A 69 2.71 5.65 -4.48
N LEU A 70 2.29 4.79 -3.58
CA LEU A 70 2.84 4.81 -2.22
C LEU A 70 4.32 4.45 -2.21
N TYR A 71 4.73 3.42 -2.96
CA TYR A 71 6.15 3.10 -3.06
C TYR A 71 6.93 4.24 -3.74
N ARG A 72 6.37 4.79 -4.81
CA ARG A 72 7.04 5.86 -5.54
C ARG A 72 7.37 7.03 -4.64
N GLN A 73 6.49 7.38 -3.70
CA GLN A 73 6.65 8.54 -2.84
C GLN A 73 7.19 8.20 -1.44
N ALA A 74 7.37 6.93 -1.14
CA ALA A 74 7.75 6.49 0.21
C ALA A 74 9.16 6.91 0.56
N LYS A 75 9.39 7.04 1.87
CA LYS A 75 10.72 7.31 2.41
C LYS A 75 11.34 6.01 2.88
N HIS A 76 12.60 5.79 2.53
CA HIS A 76 13.36 4.66 3.01
C HIS A 76 13.68 4.86 4.49
N ILE A 77 13.37 3.86 5.31
CA ILE A 77 13.57 3.98 6.76
C ILE A 77 14.55 2.95 7.31
N ALA A 78 14.76 1.81 6.65
CA ALA A 78 15.68 0.80 7.15
C ALA A 78 15.99 -0.22 6.07
N THR A 79 17.14 -0.87 6.22
CA THR A 79 17.52 -2.01 5.42
C THR A 79 18.06 -3.08 6.37
N GLN A 80 17.62 -4.31 6.21
CA GLN A 80 18.05 -5.40 7.07
C GLN A 80 18.28 -6.65 6.25
N ASP A 81 19.02 -7.60 6.82
CA ASP A 81 19.24 -8.88 6.17
C ASP A 81 17.96 -9.71 6.17
N ASP A 82 17.78 -10.50 5.11
CA ASP A 82 16.66 -11.42 5.03
C ASP A 82 17.03 -12.71 5.77
N LEU A 83 16.70 -12.74 7.05
CA LEU A 83 17.08 -13.86 7.91
C LEU A 83 16.27 -15.14 7.64
N LYS A 84 15.15 -15.01 6.92
CA LYS A 84 14.31 -16.16 6.59
C LYS A 84 14.66 -16.75 5.24
N GLY A 85 15.45 -16.03 4.44
CA GLY A 85 15.86 -16.51 3.14
C GLY A 85 17.07 -17.42 3.24
N ASN A 86 17.33 -18.16 2.17
CA ASN A 86 18.49 -19.04 2.10
C ASN A 86 19.76 -18.33 1.65
N ASP A 87 19.63 -17.08 1.21
CA ASP A 87 20.75 -16.30 0.72
C ASP A 87 20.93 -15.08 1.61
N THR A 88 22.01 -15.08 2.38
CA THR A 88 22.31 -13.99 3.32
C THR A 88 22.70 -12.69 2.63
N ASN A 89 22.91 -12.73 1.30
CA ASN A 89 23.25 -11.51 0.56
C ASN A 89 22.00 -10.73 0.14
N LEU A 90 20.81 -11.28 0.37
CA LEU A 90 19.58 -10.60 0.05
C LEU A 90 19.13 -9.73 1.22
N LYS A 91 18.53 -8.62 0.90
CA LYS A 91 18.10 -7.63 1.89
C LYS A 91 16.62 -7.37 1.82
N ILE A 92 16.10 -6.84 2.92
CA ILE A 92 14.73 -6.34 2.99
C ILE A 92 14.84 -4.84 3.24
N HIS A 93 14.29 -4.05 2.33
CA HIS A 93 14.28 -2.59 2.45
C HIS A 93 12.92 -2.15 2.93
N ARG A 94 12.89 -1.30 3.94
CA ARG A 94 11.64 -0.84 4.52
C ARG A 94 11.44 0.62 4.20
N TYR A 95 10.22 0.93 3.78
CA TYR A 95 9.81 2.27 3.39
C TYR A 95 8.54 2.63 4.14
N SER A 96 8.27 3.90 4.26
CA SER A 96 7.03 4.33 4.89
C SER A 96 6.48 5.58 4.25
N ASN A 97 5.15 5.69 4.33
CA ASN A 97 4.42 6.92 4.00
C ASN A 97 3.53 7.29 5.17
N GLU A 98 3.39 8.58 5.40
CA GLU A 98 2.39 9.07 6.36
C GLU A 98 1.18 9.52 5.56
N VAL A 99 0.02 9.03 5.95
CA VAL A 99 -1.24 9.28 5.26
C VAL A 99 -2.35 9.47 6.28
N VAL A 100 -3.53 9.86 5.81
CA VAL A 100 -4.74 9.92 6.64
C VAL A 100 -5.76 8.98 6.02
N ILE A 101 -6.26 8.03 6.81
CA ILE A 101 -7.24 7.04 6.33
C ILE A 101 -8.52 7.21 7.14
N ASN A 102 -9.58 7.67 6.48
CA ASN A 102 -10.85 7.93 7.15
C ASN A 102 -10.63 8.75 8.44
N GLU A 103 -9.92 9.86 8.30
CA GLU A 103 -9.60 10.79 9.38
C GLU A 103 -8.67 10.23 10.46
N LYS A 104 -8.09 9.06 10.23
CA LYS A 104 -7.14 8.45 11.15
C LYS A 104 -5.72 8.64 10.62
N PRO A 105 -4.83 9.30 11.36
CA PRO A 105 -3.43 9.38 10.95
C PRO A 105 -2.82 7.99 10.93
N ALA A 106 -2.07 7.70 9.88
CA ALA A 106 -1.55 6.36 9.69
C ALA A 106 -0.18 6.39 9.03
N LYS A 107 0.58 5.35 9.28
CA LYS A 107 1.86 5.12 8.60
C LYS A 107 1.72 3.83 7.80
N VAL A 108 1.90 3.94 6.50
CA VAL A 108 1.88 2.79 5.60
C VAL A 108 3.29 2.24 5.54
N LEU A 109 3.48 1.00 5.97
CA LEU A 109 4.78 0.35 5.95
C LEU A 109 4.86 -0.56 4.74
N ILE A 110 5.87 -0.32 3.93
CA ILE A 110 6.09 -1.01 2.66
C ILE A 110 7.41 -1.73 2.73
N THR A 111 7.42 -2.96 2.22
CA THR A 111 8.64 -3.75 2.12
C THR A 111 9.01 -3.88 0.65
N ALA A 112 10.27 -3.59 0.32
CA ALA A 112 10.86 -3.93 -0.97
C ALA A 112 11.89 -5.01 -0.70
N LYS A 113 11.56 -6.24 -1.07
CA LYS A 113 12.35 -7.40 -0.72
C LYS A 113 13.16 -7.86 -1.92
N GLU A 114 14.44 -8.13 -1.71
CA GLU A 114 15.31 -8.60 -2.77
C GLU A 114 15.12 -10.09 -3.00
N TYR A 115 15.10 -10.49 -4.26
CA TYR A 115 15.09 -11.88 -4.68
C TYR A 115 16.07 -12.06 -5.81
N LEU A 116 16.59 -13.26 -5.97
CA LEU A 116 17.36 -13.63 -7.15
C LEU A 116 16.44 -14.34 -8.13
N GLU A 117 16.47 -13.88 -9.36
CA GLU A 117 15.71 -14.49 -10.45
C GLU A 117 16.62 -14.56 -11.67
N ASN A 118 16.95 -15.77 -12.11
CA ASN A 118 17.86 -15.98 -13.24
C ASN A 118 19.19 -15.26 -13.06
N GLY A 119 19.71 -15.25 -11.83
CA GLY A 119 20.97 -14.61 -11.51
C GLY A 119 20.90 -13.10 -11.35
N LYS A 120 19.75 -12.51 -11.54
CA LYS A 120 19.57 -11.07 -11.36
C LYS A 120 18.82 -10.79 -10.09
N LYS A 121 19.21 -9.70 -9.42
CA LYS A 121 18.53 -9.25 -8.21
C LYS A 121 17.31 -8.43 -8.59
N ILE A 122 16.16 -8.85 -8.15
CA ILE A 122 14.92 -8.10 -8.34
C ILE A 122 14.39 -7.67 -6.98
N TYR A 123 13.59 -6.61 -6.98
CA TYR A 123 12.99 -6.06 -5.78
C TYR A 123 11.48 -6.18 -5.91
N SER A 124 10.85 -6.87 -4.95
CA SER A 124 9.40 -7.04 -4.94
C SER A 124 8.80 -6.16 -3.86
N VAL A 125 7.88 -5.29 -4.27
CA VAL A 125 7.19 -4.37 -3.37
C VAL A 125 5.94 -5.03 -2.83
N GLU A 126 5.72 -4.88 -1.54
CA GLU A 126 4.48 -5.34 -0.92
C GLU A 126 4.13 -4.46 0.27
N LEU A 127 2.83 -4.30 0.50
CA LEU A 127 2.34 -3.64 1.70
C LEU A 127 2.57 -4.58 2.87
N ASP A 128 3.35 -4.12 3.86
CA ASP A 128 3.56 -4.91 5.07
C ASP A 128 2.38 -4.74 6.02
N LYS A 129 2.08 -3.51 6.39
CA LYS A 129 0.96 -3.21 7.27
C LYS A 129 0.71 -1.72 7.33
N ILE A 130 -0.46 -1.37 7.86
CA ILE A 130 -0.80 -0.01 8.19
C ILE A 130 -0.69 0.11 9.71
N ALA A 131 0.04 1.10 10.17
CA ALA A 131 0.20 1.35 11.61
C ALA A 131 -0.47 2.67 11.98
N SER A 132 -1.08 2.73 13.16
CA SER A 132 -1.61 3.99 13.64
C SER A 132 -0.47 4.84 14.19
N VAL A 133 -0.60 6.16 14.07
CA VAL A 133 0.37 7.09 14.60
C VAL A 133 -0.35 8.13 15.42
N LYS A 134 0.40 8.81 16.29
CA LYS A 134 -0.19 9.88 17.08
C LYS A 134 -0.55 11.03 16.16
N LEU A 135 -1.61 11.72 16.52
CA LEU A 135 -2.03 12.88 15.77
C LEU A 135 -0.88 13.87 15.67
N ASN A 136 -0.58 14.25 14.44
CA ASN A 136 0.41 15.27 14.17
C ASN A 136 -0.32 16.54 13.75
N PRO A 137 -0.21 17.61 14.52
CA PRO A 137 -0.91 18.85 14.17
C PRO A 137 -0.48 19.40 12.81
N SER A 138 0.67 19.00 12.28
CA SER A 138 1.13 19.43 10.98
C SER A 138 0.80 18.45 9.87
N GLY A 139 -0.18 17.60 10.03
CA GLY A 139 -0.60 16.64 9.02
C GLY A 139 -1.07 17.23 7.70
N LYS A 140 -0.85 18.51 7.54
CA LYS A 140 -1.14 19.25 6.33
C LYS A 140 -0.32 18.72 5.18
N GLY A 141 -0.96 18.41 4.08
CA GLY A 141 -0.27 17.90 2.89
C GLY A 141 -0.16 16.40 2.81
N LEU A 142 -0.67 15.67 3.82
CA LEU A 142 -0.68 14.22 3.75
C LEU A 142 -1.77 13.74 2.80
N THR A 143 -1.49 12.63 2.12
CA THR A 143 -2.49 12.00 1.27
C THR A 143 -3.61 11.43 2.12
N GLU A 144 -4.85 11.73 1.74
CA GLU A 144 -6.01 11.24 2.46
C GLU A 144 -6.69 10.12 1.69
N TYR A 145 -7.19 9.14 2.43
CA TYR A 145 -7.93 8.03 1.85
C TYR A 145 -9.31 7.94 2.50
N PRO A 146 -10.34 7.59 1.75
CA PRO A 146 -10.26 7.32 0.31
C PRO A 146 -9.91 8.59 -0.47
N LYS A 147 -9.26 8.40 -1.61
CA LYS A 147 -8.99 9.53 -2.50
C LYS A 147 -10.28 9.99 -3.11
N SER A 148 -10.37 11.31 -3.41
CA SER A 148 -11.59 11.85 -3.96
C SER A 148 -12.03 11.14 -5.24
N LYS A 149 -11.10 10.70 -6.08
CA LYS A 149 -11.45 9.97 -7.29
C LYS A 149 -11.96 8.56 -7.01
N ASP A 150 -11.74 8.05 -5.80
CA ASP A 150 -12.21 6.73 -5.41
C ASP A 150 -13.57 6.81 -4.71
N ILE A 151 -14.06 8.00 -4.46
CA ILE A 151 -15.39 8.17 -3.91
C ILE A 151 -16.37 7.86 -5.02
N ASP A 152 -17.05 6.74 -4.86
CA ASP A 152 -17.96 6.30 -5.88
C ASP A 152 -19.14 7.25 -5.96
N THR A 153 -19.39 7.79 -7.12
CA THR A 153 -20.51 8.66 -7.32
C THR A 153 -21.83 7.98 -7.02
N ALA A 154 -21.86 6.67 -7.15
CA ALA A 154 -23.06 5.93 -6.79
C ALA A 154 -23.35 5.97 -5.31
N THR A 155 -22.32 6.14 -4.47
CA THR A 155 -22.55 6.21 -3.05
C THR A 155 -22.90 7.60 -2.61
N PHE A 156 -22.63 8.58 -3.45
CA PHE A 156 -22.92 9.90 -3.11
C PHE A 156 -24.29 10.29 -3.38
N ASP A 157 -24.97 9.59 -3.95
CA ASP A 157 -26.19 10.09 -4.31
C ASP A 157 -27.02 10.78 -3.40
N ALA A 158 -26.43 11.04 -3.09
CA ALA A 158 -26.69 11.63 -2.40
C ALA A 158 -26.91 12.32 -1.89
N PRO A 159 -27.03 12.55 -1.96
CA PRO A 159 -27.18 13.29 -1.42
C PRO A 159 -27.12 14.15 -1.23
N ASN A 160 -27.01 14.18 -1.41
CA ASN A 160 -26.85 15.01 -1.14
C ASN A 160 -26.64 15.73 -1.18
N GLY A 161 -26.52 15.62 -1.47
CA GLY A 161 -26.12 16.28 -1.52
C GLY A 161 -25.71 16.75 -1.89
N ILE A 162 -25.67 16.82 -1.94
CA ILE A 162 -25.18 17.27 -2.24
C ILE A 162 -24.62 17.61 -2.81
N SER A 163 -24.45 17.47 -2.97
CA SER A 163 -23.85 17.84 -3.38
C SER A 163 -23.34 18.15 -3.91
N ASN A 164 -23.23 18.02 -4.10
CA ASN A 164 -22.62 18.41 -4.50
C ASN A 164 -22.05 18.80 -4.96
N PRO A 165 -22.00 18.93 -5.19
CA PRO A 165 -21.31 19.30 -5.61
C PRO A 165 -20.72 19.59 -6.11
N THR A 166 -20.56 19.39 -6.17
CA THR A 166 -20.08 19.66 -6.46
C THR A 166 -19.79 19.78 -6.80
N GLN A 167 -19.84 19.58 -6.71
CA GLN A 167 -19.66 19.72 -6.79
C GLN A 167 -19.52 19.98 -7.09
N ASN A 168 -19.62 19.75 -7.32
CA ASN A 168 -19.66 20.03 -7.30
C ASN A 168 -19.56 20.32 -7.38
#